data_f032ea1ffa9a62a6c107ba33ec0ddb10
#
_entry.id   f032ea1ffa9a62a6c107ba33ec0ddb10
#
_cell.length_a   1.000
_cell.length_b   1.000
_cell.length_c   1.000
_cell.angle_alpha   90.00
_cell.angle_beta   90.00
_cell.angle_gamma   90.00
#
_symmetry.space_group_name_H-M   'P 1'
#
loop_
_entity.id
_entity.type
_entity.pdbx_description
1 polymer ?
#
loop_
_entity_poly.entity_id
_entity_poly.type
_entity_poly.pdbx_seq_one_letter_code
_entity_poly.pdbx_strand_id
1 'polypeptide(L)'
;MRRTLLALSLALATTCAFAHDGDHDVSRVNGRVHAEAGQAYGDLDTVNGGIEVDAGVQARDASTVNGGIDIGDRASLRSATTVNGGIQAGQNVRFSGEVETVNGGIKIGFHSQVERDVTTVNGSILIQQTKVDGQINTVNGDITVGADSVVQGGIKVEQPKGVNFGKPRVPRIVIGPRATVNGELRFEREVELFVHTSAKIGRVIGATAQPYTDTLPERK
;
A
#
# COMPACT_ATOMS: atom_id res chain seq x y z
N MET A 1 18.60 5.98 17.88
CA MET A 1 18.33 6.65 16.60
C MET A 1 18.52 5.64 15.47
N ARG A 2 17.49 4.90 15.09
CA ARG A 2 17.55 3.99 13.94
C ARG A 2 17.11 4.79 12.72
N ARG A 3 18.05 5.05 11.82
CA ARG A 3 17.81 5.63 10.51
C ARG A 3 17.17 4.54 9.66
N THR A 4 15.84 4.57 9.50
CA THR A 4 15.16 3.81 8.47
C THR A 4 15.49 4.47 7.14
N LEU A 5 16.57 4.04 6.53
CA LEU A 5 16.80 4.22 5.11
C LEU A 5 15.76 3.35 4.42
N LEU A 6 14.86 3.97 3.67
CA LEU A 6 14.04 3.29 2.67
C LEU A 6 15.01 2.80 1.59
N ALA A 7 15.72 1.73 1.90
CA ALA A 7 16.50 0.99 0.93
C ALA A 7 15.50 0.04 0.27
N LEU A 8 14.89 0.50 -0.83
CA LEU A 8 14.29 -0.38 -1.81
C LEU A 8 15.43 -1.23 -2.37
N SER A 9 15.78 -2.29 -1.66
CA SER A 9 16.68 -3.31 -2.15
C SER A 9 15.92 -4.13 -3.19
N LEU A 10 15.87 -3.61 -4.41
CA LEU A 10 15.54 -4.40 -5.59
C LEU A 10 16.68 -5.40 -5.78
N ALA A 11 16.68 -6.45 -4.97
CA ALA A 11 17.50 -7.60 -5.19
C ALA A 11 16.90 -8.34 -6.39
N LEU A 12 17.34 -7.97 -7.59
CA LEU A 12 17.19 -8.81 -8.77
C LEU A 12 18.10 -10.03 -8.55
N ALA A 13 17.68 -10.88 -7.65
CA ALA A 13 18.33 -12.18 -7.44
C ALA A 13 17.96 -13.04 -8.63
N THR A 14 18.90 -13.19 -9.56
CA THR A 14 18.95 -14.38 -10.40
C THR A 14 19.12 -15.58 -9.48
N THR A 15 18.06 -16.04 -8.86
CA THR A 15 18.07 -17.27 -8.09
C THR A 15 17.98 -18.45 -9.03
N CYS A 16 19.09 -19.16 -9.15
CA CYS A 16 19.05 -20.57 -9.51
C CYS A 16 18.04 -21.27 -8.58
N ALA A 17 17.12 -21.99 -9.21
CA ALA A 17 16.09 -22.75 -8.55
C ALA A 17 16.68 -23.69 -7.47
N PHE A 18 16.34 -23.44 -6.23
CA PHE A 18 16.28 -24.50 -5.23
C PHE A 18 14.81 -24.85 -5.08
N ALA A 19 14.45 -26.00 -5.63
CA ALA A 19 13.14 -26.60 -5.43
C ALA A 19 12.90 -26.75 -3.92
N HIS A 20 12.00 -25.95 -3.38
CA HIS A 20 11.38 -26.20 -2.11
C HIS A 20 10.03 -26.88 -2.39
N ASP A 21 9.87 -28.06 -1.83
CA ASP A 21 8.77 -28.97 -2.06
C ASP A 21 7.45 -28.30 -1.62
N GLY A 22 6.53 -28.03 -2.58
CA GLY A 22 5.14 -27.73 -2.29
C GLY A 22 4.53 -26.47 -2.89
N ASP A 23 5.28 -25.41 -3.14
CA ASP A 23 4.74 -24.15 -3.66
C ASP A 23 5.12 -23.94 -5.13
N HIS A 24 4.14 -23.69 -6.00
CA HIS A 24 4.38 -23.37 -7.41
C HIS A 24 4.85 -21.92 -7.55
N ASP A 25 6.17 -21.71 -7.63
CA ASP A 25 6.73 -20.42 -8.00
C ASP A 25 6.52 -20.17 -9.50
N VAL A 26 6.11 -18.97 -9.86
CA VAL A 26 5.92 -18.55 -11.24
C VAL A 26 6.75 -17.30 -11.53
N SER A 27 7.80 -17.43 -12.33
CA SER A 27 8.66 -16.31 -12.69
C SER A 27 8.69 -16.10 -14.21
N ARG A 28 8.55 -14.81 -14.62
CA ARG A 28 8.62 -14.40 -16.03
C ARG A 28 9.47 -13.13 -16.18
N VAL A 29 10.23 -13.04 -17.26
CA VAL A 29 10.88 -11.77 -17.62
C VAL A 29 9.91 -10.86 -18.37
N ASN A 30 9.16 -11.43 -19.31
CA ASN A 30 8.16 -10.70 -20.10
C ASN A 30 6.83 -11.45 -20.08
N GLY A 31 5.75 -10.69 -19.94
CA GLY A 31 4.39 -11.21 -19.95
C GLY A 31 3.75 -11.24 -18.57
N ARG A 32 2.43 -11.44 -18.59
CA ARG A 32 1.60 -11.49 -17.39
C ARG A 32 1.83 -12.81 -16.65
N VAL A 33 1.88 -12.74 -15.32
CA VAL A 33 1.72 -13.89 -14.43
C VAL A 33 0.27 -13.96 -13.99
N HIS A 34 -0.35 -15.12 -14.10
CA HIS A 34 -1.71 -15.36 -13.65
C HIS A 34 -1.74 -16.54 -12.69
N ALA A 35 -2.23 -16.29 -11.48
CA ALA A 35 -2.44 -17.28 -10.45
C ALA A 35 -3.92 -17.68 -10.43
N GLU A 36 -4.21 -18.91 -10.91
CA GLU A 36 -5.56 -19.42 -11.08
C GLU A 36 -6.20 -19.85 -9.77
N ALA A 37 -7.51 -19.64 -9.66
CA ALA A 37 -8.28 -20.03 -8.48
C ALA A 37 -8.18 -21.54 -8.17
N GLY A 38 -8.17 -21.87 -6.89
CA GLY A 38 -8.12 -23.25 -6.42
C GLY A 38 -6.72 -23.87 -6.37
N GLN A 39 -5.69 -23.08 -6.67
CA GLN A 39 -4.29 -23.48 -6.53
C GLN A 39 -3.58 -22.63 -5.46
N ALA A 40 -2.54 -23.20 -4.89
CA ALA A 40 -1.61 -22.48 -4.01
C ALA A 40 -0.32 -22.19 -4.77
N TYR A 41 0.23 -21.00 -4.56
CA TYR A 41 1.43 -20.55 -5.23
C TYR A 41 2.49 -20.14 -4.21
N GLY A 42 3.74 -20.29 -4.58
CA GLY A 42 4.87 -19.66 -3.92
C GLY A 42 5.02 -18.20 -4.36
N ASP A 43 6.18 -17.87 -4.94
CA ASP A 43 6.45 -16.52 -5.42
C ASP A 43 5.92 -16.32 -6.86
N LEU A 44 5.30 -15.18 -7.08
CA LEU A 44 4.78 -14.74 -8.37
C LEU A 44 5.59 -13.54 -8.83
N ASP A 45 6.55 -13.75 -9.74
CA ASP A 45 7.49 -12.72 -10.15
C ASP A 45 7.40 -12.40 -11.64
N THR A 46 7.46 -11.10 -11.98
CA THR A 46 7.68 -10.70 -13.37
C THR A 46 8.50 -9.41 -13.44
N VAL A 47 9.21 -9.19 -14.54
CA VAL A 47 9.91 -7.93 -14.77
C VAL A 47 9.07 -6.98 -15.61
N ASN A 48 8.57 -7.44 -16.75
CA ASN A 48 7.76 -6.64 -17.66
C ASN A 48 6.40 -7.32 -17.88
N GLY A 49 5.49 -7.04 -16.97
CA GLY A 49 4.13 -7.57 -17.03
C GLY A 49 3.39 -7.36 -15.73
N GLY A 50 2.08 -7.51 -15.76
CA GLY A 50 1.26 -7.48 -14.56
C GLY A 50 1.18 -8.87 -13.91
N ILE A 51 0.76 -8.87 -12.65
CA ILE A 51 0.40 -10.08 -11.91
C ILE A 51 -1.10 -10.02 -11.64
N GLU A 52 -1.79 -11.08 -12.01
CA GLU A 52 -3.21 -11.27 -11.76
C GLU A 52 -3.39 -12.47 -10.84
N VAL A 53 -4.01 -12.26 -9.71
CA VAL A 53 -4.28 -13.27 -8.70
C VAL A 53 -5.79 -13.45 -8.59
N ASP A 54 -6.28 -14.62 -8.93
CA ASP A 54 -7.71 -14.91 -8.88
C ASP A 54 -8.26 -14.94 -7.43
N ALA A 55 -9.58 -14.91 -7.34
CA ALA A 55 -10.25 -14.93 -6.05
C ALA A 55 -9.94 -16.22 -5.26
N GLY A 56 -9.66 -16.06 -3.97
CA GLY A 56 -9.40 -17.16 -3.05
C GLY A 56 -8.04 -17.84 -3.20
N VAL A 57 -7.16 -17.34 -4.06
CA VAL A 57 -5.79 -17.84 -4.22
C VAL A 57 -4.98 -17.59 -2.94
N GLN A 58 -4.13 -18.55 -2.61
CA GLN A 58 -3.09 -18.39 -1.61
C GLN A 58 -1.74 -18.32 -2.34
N ALA A 59 -0.98 -17.25 -2.11
CA ALA A 59 0.35 -17.09 -2.64
C ALA A 59 1.29 -16.54 -1.56
N ARG A 60 2.60 -16.69 -1.78
CA ARG A 60 3.59 -16.10 -0.89
C ARG A 60 3.80 -14.63 -1.26
N ASP A 61 4.56 -14.34 -2.24
CA ASP A 61 4.83 -12.96 -2.66
C ASP A 61 4.40 -12.72 -4.11
N ALA A 62 3.93 -11.53 -4.38
CA ALA A 62 3.67 -11.05 -5.74
C ALA A 62 4.58 -9.85 -6.01
N SER A 63 5.50 -9.95 -6.99
CA SER A 63 6.52 -8.94 -7.23
C SER A 63 6.66 -8.63 -8.72
N THR A 64 6.62 -7.34 -9.09
CA THR A 64 6.86 -6.91 -10.46
C THR A 64 7.66 -5.61 -10.52
N VAL A 65 8.38 -5.40 -11.63
CA VAL A 65 9.06 -4.12 -11.86
C VAL A 65 8.21 -3.18 -12.69
N ASN A 66 7.70 -3.65 -13.82
CA ASN A 66 6.93 -2.84 -14.74
C ASN A 66 5.56 -3.49 -15.00
N GLY A 67 4.64 -3.23 -14.09
CA GLY A 67 3.27 -3.72 -14.20
C GLY A 67 2.49 -3.53 -12.92
N GLY A 68 1.18 -3.65 -13.00
CA GLY A 68 0.29 -3.66 -11.85
C GLY A 68 0.15 -5.05 -11.25
N ILE A 69 -0.33 -5.09 -10.02
CA ILE A 69 -0.72 -6.32 -9.31
C ILE A 69 -2.20 -6.21 -9.00
N ASP A 70 -3.00 -7.09 -9.61
CA ASP A 70 -4.43 -7.17 -9.41
C ASP A 70 -4.76 -8.45 -8.62
N ILE A 71 -5.37 -8.28 -7.45
CA ILE A 71 -5.61 -9.35 -6.48
C ILE A 71 -7.11 -9.49 -6.27
N GLY A 72 -7.63 -10.66 -6.56
CA GLY A 72 -9.03 -11.00 -6.45
C GLY A 72 -9.51 -11.12 -5.00
N ASP A 73 -10.83 -11.20 -4.85
CA ASP A 73 -11.49 -11.29 -3.54
C ASP A 73 -11.06 -12.54 -2.76
N ARG A 74 -10.96 -12.42 -1.44
CA ARG A 74 -10.61 -13.50 -0.51
C ARG A 74 -9.25 -14.17 -0.77
N ALA A 75 -8.39 -13.54 -1.55
CA ALA A 75 -7.02 -14.00 -1.72
C ALA A 75 -6.19 -13.73 -0.45
N SER A 76 -5.16 -14.54 -0.25
CA SER A 76 -4.23 -14.39 0.86
C SER A 76 -2.80 -14.39 0.33
N LEU A 77 -2.06 -13.32 0.61
CA LEU A 77 -0.67 -13.17 0.22
C LEU A 77 0.19 -12.82 1.44
N ARG A 78 1.49 -13.11 1.36
CA ARG A 78 2.43 -12.53 2.31
C ARG A 78 2.66 -11.07 1.96
N SER A 79 3.15 -10.75 0.76
CA SER A 79 3.41 -9.38 0.34
C SER A 79 3.03 -9.12 -1.12
N ALA A 80 2.89 -7.85 -1.46
CA ALA A 80 2.72 -7.40 -2.85
C ALA A 80 3.60 -6.18 -3.09
N THR A 81 4.51 -6.27 -4.08
CA THR A 81 5.50 -5.22 -4.34
C THR A 81 5.60 -4.91 -5.83
N THR A 82 5.56 -3.62 -6.19
CA THR A 82 5.84 -3.19 -7.57
C THR A 82 6.68 -1.92 -7.60
N VAL A 83 7.41 -1.71 -8.70
CA VAL A 83 8.16 -0.45 -8.89
C VAL A 83 7.34 0.53 -9.73
N ASN A 84 6.89 0.11 -10.89
CA ASN A 84 6.15 0.97 -11.82
C ASN A 84 4.79 0.35 -12.12
N GLY A 85 3.86 0.55 -11.21
CA GLY A 85 2.50 0.06 -11.33
C GLY A 85 1.71 0.22 -10.05
N GLY A 86 0.40 0.08 -10.14
CA GLY A 86 -0.47 0.09 -8.98
C GLY A 86 -0.70 -1.30 -8.42
N ILE A 87 -1.15 -1.36 -7.17
CA ILE A 87 -1.61 -2.57 -6.51
C ILE A 87 -3.10 -2.38 -6.22
N GLN A 88 -3.94 -3.29 -6.74
CA GLN A 88 -5.36 -3.31 -6.45
C GLN A 88 -5.72 -4.63 -5.79
N ALA A 89 -6.25 -4.57 -4.59
CA ALA A 89 -6.78 -5.72 -3.88
C ALA A 89 -8.30 -5.62 -3.77
N GLY A 90 -8.99 -6.71 -4.03
CA GLY A 90 -10.42 -6.87 -3.88
C GLY A 90 -10.87 -6.83 -2.43
N GLN A 91 -11.98 -7.51 -2.14
CA GLN A 91 -12.56 -7.56 -0.80
C GLN A 91 -12.08 -8.78 -0.03
N ASN A 92 -12.02 -8.67 1.31
CA ASN A 92 -11.63 -9.75 2.22
C ASN A 92 -10.22 -10.33 1.91
N VAL A 93 -9.33 -9.52 1.37
CA VAL A 93 -7.95 -9.91 1.08
C VAL A 93 -7.11 -9.81 2.34
N ARG A 94 -6.21 -10.76 2.54
CA ARG A 94 -5.29 -10.78 3.68
C ARG A 94 -3.85 -10.69 3.21
N PHE A 95 -3.12 -9.74 3.78
CA PHE A 95 -1.67 -9.64 3.66
C PHE A 95 -1.04 -9.86 5.03
N SER A 96 -0.18 -10.87 5.17
CA SER A 96 0.59 -11.12 6.39
C SER A 96 1.91 -10.33 6.44
N GLY A 97 2.29 -9.69 5.34
CA GLY A 97 3.43 -8.82 5.17
C GLY A 97 3.03 -7.43 4.68
N GLU A 98 3.92 -6.80 3.94
CA GLU A 98 3.78 -5.43 3.46
C GLU A 98 3.17 -5.33 2.06
N VAL A 99 2.60 -4.16 1.77
CA VAL A 99 2.11 -3.80 0.44
C VAL A 99 2.84 -2.54 -0.01
N GLU A 100 3.66 -2.64 -1.06
CA GLU A 100 4.57 -1.57 -1.44
C GLU A 100 4.57 -1.28 -2.94
N THR A 101 4.60 0.01 -3.29
CA THR A 101 4.90 0.46 -4.66
C THR A 101 5.79 1.70 -4.65
N VAL A 102 6.53 1.92 -5.72
CA VAL A 102 7.29 3.17 -5.86
C VAL A 102 6.51 4.19 -6.67
N ASN A 103 6.09 3.82 -7.87
CA ASN A 103 5.38 4.71 -8.80
C ASN A 103 4.01 4.11 -9.14
N GLY A 104 3.07 4.27 -8.23
CA GLY A 104 1.72 3.78 -8.44
C GLY A 104 0.86 3.94 -7.20
N GLY A 105 -0.45 3.80 -7.37
CA GLY A 105 -1.39 3.82 -6.27
C GLY A 105 -1.59 2.44 -5.67
N ILE A 106 -1.97 2.42 -4.39
CA ILE A 106 -2.41 1.22 -3.68
C ILE A 106 -3.88 1.39 -3.34
N LYS A 107 -4.70 0.43 -3.76
CA LYS A 107 -6.12 0.38 -3.40
C LYS A 107 -6.43 -0.96 -2.74
N ILE A 108 -6.94 -0.93 -1.52
CA ILE A 108 -7.33 -2.11 -0.76
C ILE A 108 -8.82 -2.04 -0.48
N GLY A 109 -9.56 -3.04 -0.93
CA GLY A 109 -11.00 -3.11 -0.84
C GLY A 109 -11.51 -3.52 0.55
N PHE A 110 -12.82 -3.61 0.66
CA PHE A 110 -13.55 -3.78 1.91
C PHE A 110 -13.15 -5.05 2.68
N HIS A 111 -13.14 -4.94 4.02
CA HIS A 111 -12.94 -6.04 4.96
C HIS A 111 -11.59 -6.76 4.81
N SER A 112 -10.62 -6.09 4.21
CA SER A 112 -9.27 -6.62 4.05
C SER A 112 -8.39 -6.33 5.26
N GLN A 113 -7.29 -7.06 5.38
CA GLN A 113 -6.33 -6.90 6.47
C GLN A 113 -4.91 -6.86 5.91
N VAL A 114 -4.09 -5.93 6.44
CA VAL A 114 -2.65 -5.87 6.21
C VAL A 114 -1.96 -5.90 7.57
N GLU A 115 -1.14 -6.91 7.83
CA GLU A 115 -0.47 -7.08 9.13
C GLU A 115 0.78 -6.20 9.29
N ARG A 116 1.31 -5.67 8.17
CA ARG A 116 2.47 -4.78 8.15
C ARG A 116 2.14 -3.45 7.48
N ASP A 117 3.15 -2.81 6.94
CA ASP A 117 3.05 -1.46 6.38
C ASP A 117 2.43 -1.44 4.98
N VAL A 118 1.80 -0.30 4.66
CA VAL A 118 1.35 0.04 3.32
C VAL A 118 2.12 1.27 2.87
N THR A 119 2.95 1.13 1.84
CA THR A 119 3.91 2.16 1.46
C THR A 119 3.85 2.49 -0.03
N THR A 120 3.85 3.78 -0.36
CA THR A 120 4.11 4.26 -1.73
C THR A 120 5.05 5.47 -1.71
N VAL A 121 5.84 5.64 -2.76
CA VAL A 121 6.62 6.89 -2.91
C VAL A 121 5.83 7.92 -3.70
N ASN A 122 5.34 7.54 -4.88
CA ASN A 122 4.62 8.43 -5.80
C ASN A 122 3.30 7.80 -6.21
N GLY A 123 2.24 8.08 -5.47
CA GLY A 123 0.91 7.56 -5.78
C GLY A 123 -0.03 7.66 -4.59
N SER A 124 -1.30 7.45 -4.82
CA SER A 124 -2.29 7.52 -3.76
C SER A 124 -2.46 6.17 -3.06
N ILE A 125 -2.75 6.23 -1.76
CA ILE A 125 -3.19 5.06 -0.98
C ILE A 125 -4.65 5.25 -0.62
N LEU A 126 -5.48 4.27 -0.97
CA LEU A 126 -6.89 4.20 -0.61
C LEU A 126 -7.18 2.88 0.08
N ILE A 127 -7.61 2.94 1.31
CA ILE A 127 -8.13 1.79 2.05
C ILE A 127 -9.59 2.01 2.43
N GLN A 128 -10.42 0.97 2.37
CA GLN A 128 -11.85 1.05 2.67
C GLN A 128 -12.27 -0.09 3.59
N GLN A 129 -12.82 0.24 4.76
CA GLN A 129 -13.19 -0.76 5.79
C GLN A 129 -12.10 -1.80 6.01
N THR A 130 -10.87 -1.37 6.05
CA THR A 130 -9.65 -2.20 6.05
C THR A 130 -8.91 -2.00 7.37
N LYS A 131 -8.36 -3.10 7.88
CA LYS A 131 -7.46 -3.06 9.03
C LYS A 131 -6.01 -3.09 8.57
N VAL A 132 -5.21 -2.12 9.00
CA VAL A 132 -3.75 -2.08 8.81
C VAL A 132 -3.10 -2.09 10.19
N ASP A 133 -2.35 -3.15 10.52
CA ASP A 133 -1.67 -3.25 11.81
C ASP A 133 -0.34 -2.47 11.84
N GLY A 134 0.29 -2.29 10.68
CA GLY A 134 1.45 -1.41 10.47
C GLY A 134 1.11 0.06 10.25
N GLN A 135 2.05 0.78 9.65
CA GLN A 135 1.93 2.18 9.27
C GLN A 135 1.49 2.33 7.80
N ILE A 136 0.92 3.49 7.49
CA ILE A 136 0.72 3.94 6.11
C ILE A 136 1.73 5.04 5.81
N ASN A 137 2.59 4.83 4.81
CA ASN A 137 3.69 5.70 4.48
C ASN A 137 3.62 6.21 3.04
N THR A 138 3.90 7.50 2.84
CA THR A 138 4.08 8.06 1.50
C THR A 138 5.10 9.21 1.49
N VAL A 139 5.55 9.57 0.30
CA VAL A 139 6.37 10.78 0.07
C VAL A 139 5.56 11.82 -0.72
N ASN A 140 5.01 11.44 -1.88
CA ASN A 140 4.33 12.34 -2.81
C ASN A 140 2.92 11.86 -3.18
N GLY A 141 2.20 11.27 -2.25
CA GLY A 141 0.89 10.71 -2.52
C GLY A 141 -0.19 11.19 -1.59
N ASP A 142 -1.43 11.12 -2.07
CA ASP A 142 -2.59 11.32 -1.21
C ASP A 142 -2.87 10.03 -0.43
N ILE A 143 -3.37 10.16 0.80
CA ILE A 143 -3.82 9.03 1.60
C ILE A 143 -5.29 9.22 1.94
N THR A 144 -6.10 8.21 1.63
CA THR A 144 -7.49 8.15 2.05
C THR A 144 -7.71 6.91 2.91
N VAL A 145 -7.91 7.15 4.19
CA VAL A 145 -8.38 6.14 5.14
C VAL A 145 -9.91 6.21 5.13
N GLY A 146 -10.54 5.30 4.39
CA GLY A 146 -11.99 5.27 4.21
C GLY A 146 -12.76 4.96 5.50
N ALA A 147 -14.08 5.07 5.44
CA ALA A 147 -14.94 4.84 6.59
C ALA A 147 -14.67 3.47 7.26
N ASP A 148 -14.82 3.42 8.59
CA ASP A 148 -14.67 2.21 9.41
C ASP A 148 -13.31 1.49 9.28
N SER A 149 -12.30 2.14 8.69
CA SER A 149 -10.94 1.59 8.60
C SER A 149 -10.18 1.80 9.91
N VAL A 150 -9.26 0.89 10.20
CA VAL A 150 -8.42 0.95 11.40
C VAL A 150 -6.96 0.87 11.03
N VAL A 151 -6.16 1.86 11.42
CA VAL A 151 -4.70 1.89 11.26
C VAL A 151 -4.04 1.92 12.62
N GLN A 152 -3.28 0.89 12.97
CA GLN A 152 -2.66 0.78 14.29
C GLN A 152 -1.34 1.55 14.39
N GLY A 153 -0.50 1.45 13.38
CA GLY A 153 0.85 2.01 13.38
C GLY A 153 0.95 3.51 13.09
N GLY A 154 -0.14 4.14 12.62
CA GLY A 154 -0.16 5.57 12.29
C GLY A 154 0.07 5.88 10.81
N ILE A 155 0.28 7.17 10.52
CA ILE A 155 0.47 7.66 9.14
C ILE A 155 1.74 8.50 9.11
N LYS A 156 2.58 8.29 8.10
CA LYS A 156 3.79 9.08 7.89
C LYS A 156 3.84 9.63 6.47
N VAL A 157 4.06 10.93 6.35
CA VAL A 157 4.41 11.58 5.07
C VAL A 157 5.84 12.08 5.18
N GLU A 158 6.75 11.50 4.42
CA GLU A 158 8.16 11.84 4.44
C GLU A 158 8.48 13.04 3.54
N GLN A 159 9.55 13.73 3.86
CA GLN A 159 10.07 14.78 3.00
C GLN A 159 10.77 14.14 1.79
N PRO A 160 10.49 14.62 0.54
CA PRO A 160 11.21 14.16 -0.63
C PRO A 160 12.71 14.40 -0.50
N LYS A 161 13.51 13.41 -0.80
CA LYS A 161 14.98 13.55 -0.88
C LYS A 161 15.37 13.90 -2.32
N GLY A 162 15.98 15.05 -2.53
CA GLY A 162 16.46 15.48 -3.84
C GLY A 162 16.13 16.93 -4.16
N VAL A 163 16.63 17.41 -5.30
CA VAL A 163 16.38 18.78 -5.80
C VAL A 163 15.07 18.74 -6.59
N ASN A 164 14.02 19.35 -6.05
CA ASN A 164 12.75 19.50 -6.74
C ASN A 164 12.76 20.74 -7.63
N PHE A 165 12.62 20.54 -8.93
CA PHE A 165 12.36 21.63 -9.88
C PHE A 165 10.85 21.85 -9.99
N GLY A 166 10.31 22.86 -9.31
CA GLY A 166 8.89 23.22 -9.33
C GLY A 166 8.25 23.32 -7.94
N LYS A 167 6.99 23.77 -7.89
CA LYS A 167 6.20 23.74 -6.65
C LYS A 167 5.81 22.29 -6.33
N PRO A 168 6.24 21.73 -5.21
CA PRO A 168 5.84 20.38 -4.85
C PRO A 168 4.33 20.33 -4.60
N ARG A 169 3.67 19.32 -5.16
CA ARG A 169 2.26 19.05 -4.85
C ARG A 169 2.10 18.78 -3.36
N VAL A 170 1.14 19.44 -2.72
CA VAL A 170 0.79 19.20 -1.31
C VAL A 170 -0.06 17.93 -1.22
N PRO A 171 0.39 16.89 -0.50
CA PRO A 171 -0.41 15.69 -0.30
C PRO A 171 -1.69 15.99 0.48
N ARG A 172 -2.79 15.36 0.07
CA ARG A 172 -4.06 15.40 0.78
C ARG A 172 -4.27 14.12 1.56
N ILE A 173 -4.45 14.26 2.87
CA ILE A 173 -4.66 13.14 3.79
C ILE A 173 -6.09 13.24 4.32
N VAL A 174 -6.89 12.22 4.07
CA VAL A 174 -8.31 12.18 4.45
C VAL A 174 -8.55 11.01 5.40
N ILE A 175 -9.07 11.30 6.57
CA ILE A 175 -9.52 10.30 7.54
C ILE A 175 -11.04 10.31 7.55
N GLY A 176 -11.63 9.24 7.05
CA GLY A 176 -13.08 9.10 6.82
C GLY A 176 -13.91 8.86 8.07
N PRO A 177 -15.23 8.76 7.90
CA PRO A 177 -16.15 8.55 9.01
C PRO A 177 -15.87 7.29 9.82
N ARG A 178 -15.87 7.39 11.14
CA ARG A 178 -15.63 6.32 12.11
C ARG A 178 -14.29 5.59 11.92
N ALA A 179 -13.41 6.12 11.06
CA ALA A 179 -12.07 5.60 10.92
C ALA A 179 -11.26 5.84 12.20
N THR A 180 -10.34 4.93 12.49
CA THR A 180 -9.48 5.00 13.67
C THR A 180 -8.02 4.90 13.25
N VAL A 181 -7.20 5.88 13.64
CA VAL A 181 -5.75 5.85 13.49
C VAL A 181 -5.13 5.93 14.88
N ASN A 182 -4.68 4.79 15.42
CA ASN A 182 -4.21 4.72 16.81
C ASN A 182 -2.78 5.25 16.97
N GLY A 183 -1.92 5.05 15.97
CA GLY A 183 -0.55 5.55 15.99
C GLY A 183 -0.45 7.05 15.69
N GLU A 184 0.77 7.55 15.70
CA GLU A 184 1.07 8.96 15.42
C GLU A 184 0.88 9.30 13.95
N LEU A 185 0.30 10.46 13.65
CA LEU A 185 0.25 11.05 12.32
C LEU A 185 1.41 12.06 12.22
N ARG A 186 2.48 11.68 11.52
CA ARG A 186 3.71 12.47 11.38
C ARG A 186 3.89 12.97 9.95
N PHE A 187 3.97 14.28 9.80
CA PHE A 187 4.13 14.94 8.52
C PHE A 187 5.45 15.73 8.50
N GLU A 188 6.42 15.28 7.71
CA GLU A 188 7.74 15.92 7.55
C GLU A 188 7.73 17.01 6.48
N ARG A 189 6.57 17.26 5.89
CA ARG A 189 6.32 18.31 4.89
C ARG A 189 4.90 18.83 5.02
N GLU A 190 4.60 19.93 4.32
CA GLU A 190 3.24 20.47 4.25
C GLU A 190 2.25 19.46 3.66
N VAL A 191 1.10 19.28 4.30
CA VAL A 191 -0.02 18.43 3.87
C VAL A 191 -1.35 19.10 4.18
N GLU A 192 -2.38 18.76 3.42
CA GLU A 192 -3.78 19.06 3.76
C GLU A 192 -4.35 17.86 4.54
N LEU A 193 -4.56 18.02 5.85
CA LEU A 193 -5.11 16.95 6.69
C LEU A 193 -6.59 17.21 7.00
N PHE A 194 -7.47 16.38 6.47
CA PHE A 194 -8.91 16.39 6.72
C PHE A 194 -9.30 15.22 7.60
N VAL A 195 -9.99 15.49 8.71
CA VAL A 195 -10.40 14.47 9.66
C VAL A 195 -11.90 14.57 9.86
N HIS A 196 -12.62 13.48 9.56
CA HIS A 196 -14.06 13.45 9.82
C HIS A 196 -14.33 13.56 11.32
N THR A 197 -15.38 14.31 11.69
CA THR A 197 -15.72 14.59 13.10
C THR A 197 -15.98 13.35 13.95
N SER A 198 -16.37 12.23 13.34
CA SER A 198 -16.55 10.94 14.00
C SER A 198 -15.31 10.04 13.99
N ALA A 199 -14.21 10.47 13.36
CA ALA A 199 -12.97 9.70 13.35
C ALA A 199 -12.20 9.86 14.66
N LYS A 200 -11.38 8.85 14.99
CA LYS A 200 -10.46 8.88 16.12
C LYS A 200 -9.04 8.84 15.61
N ILE A 201 -8.23 9.81 15.99
CA ILE A 201 -6.82 9.87 15.57
C ILE A 201 -5.90 10.02 16.78
N GLY A 202 -4.68 9.50 16.62
CA GLY A 202 -3.62 9.70 17.56
C GLY A 202 -3.01 11.11 17.49
N ARG A 203 -1.82 11.28 18.04
CA ARG A 203 -1.12 12.56 18.05
C ARG A 203 -0.75 13.00 16.62
N VAL A 204 -1.01 14.26 16.29
CA VAL A 204 -0.63 14.87 15.01
C VAL A 204 0.62 15.71 15.19
N ILE A 205 1.61 15.53 14.31
CA ILE A 205 2.87 16.28 14.27
C ILE A 205 3.10 16.79 12.83
N GLY A 206 3.38 18.07 12.68
CA GLY A 206 3.72 18.69 11.39
C GLY A 206 2.55 19.15 10.54
N ALA A 207 1.32 19.01 11.01
CA ALA A 207 0.12 19.53 10.33
C ALA A 207 -0.98 19.92 11.33
N THR A 208 -1.95 20.68 10.84
CA THR A 208 -3.18 21.01 11.58
C THR A 208 -4.34 20.26 10.94
N ALA A 209 -5.07 19.49 11.76
CA ALA A 209 -6.25 18.77 11.30
C ALA A 209 -7.40 19.74 11.03
N GLN A 210 -8.02 19.63 9.87
CA GLN A 210 -9.22 20.35 9.46
C GLN A 210 -10.41 19.41 9.61
N PRO A 211 -11.34 19.67 10.52
CA PRO A 211 -12.52 18.82 10.69
C PRO A 211 -13.49 18.98 9.51
N TYR A 212 -14.13 17.90 9.10
CA TYR A 212 -15.22 17.91 8.13
C TYR A 212 -16.35 16.95 8.54
N THR A 213 -17.54 17.14 7.98
CA THR A 213 -18.72 16.29 8.27
C THR A 213 -19.20 15.57 7.02
N ASP A 214 -19.75 16.28 6.03
CA ASP A 214 -20.43 15.66 4.89
C ASP A 214 -19.65 15.81 3.58
N THR A 215 -19.00 16.93 3.38
CA THR A 215 -18.31 17.24 2.13
C THR A 215 -16.86 17.61 2.40
N LEU A 216 -15.95 16.98 1.68
CA LEU A 216 -14.56 17.41 1.68
C LEU A 216 -14.43 18.74 0.94
N PRO A 217 -13.65 19.70 1.46
CA PRO A 217 -13.34 20.91 0.73
C PRO A 217 -12.73 20.61 -0.64
N GLU A 218 -13.10 21.40 -1.63
CA GLU A 218 -12.48 21.30 -2.96
C GLU A 218 -10.96 21.54 -2.88
N ARG A 219 -10.24 20.93 -3.80
CA ARG A 219 -8.79 21.13 -3.90
C ARG A 219 -8.53 22.54 -4.47
N LYS A 220 -7.74 23.35 -3.78
CA LYS A 220 -7.29 24.66 -4.23
C LYS A 220 -6.17 24.55 -5.27
#